data_2c5bca953a84fc4b461125c1097aa377
#
_entry.id   2c5bca953a84fc4b461125c1097aa377
#
_cell.length_a   1.000
_cell.length_b   1.000
_cell.length_c   1.000
_cell.angle_alpha   90.00
_cell.angle_beta   90.00
_cell.angle_gamma   90.00
#
_symmetry.space_group_name_H-M   'P 1'
#
loop_
_entity.id
_entity.type
_entity.pdbx_description
1 polymer ?
#
loop_
_entity_poly.entity_id
_entity_poly.type
_entity_poly.pdbx_seq_one_letter_code
_entity_poly.pdbx_strand_id
1 'polypeptide(L)'
;MEVFPLNALIENARNVVFDVGQVLLRFEPDEFIPRLLPPGAARVLTKEVLFTCPTWSRIDEGTISEEACARRECADIGVPELWPQALYVMQHFHEQMSALPTAELLPQLHTLGKRLYVLSNYGPVGFARAEERFADVFSQFDGMIISGREKLIKPDPAIYRLLLSRYGLNAAETVFIDDRAENIRAAQSVGMQGIVYQGISSLM
;
A
#
# COMPACT_ATOMS: atom_id res chain seq x y z
N MET A 1 12.98 -21.81 -13.71
CA MET A 1 12.01 -20.91 -13.08
C MET A 1 10.64 -21.49 -13.36
N GLU A 2 9.90 -21.88 -12.35
CA GLU A 2 8.52 -22.35 -12.53
C GLU A 2 7.70 -21.20 -13.11
N VAL A 3 6.97 -21.46 -14.19
CA VAL A 3 6.08 -20.47 -14.83
C VAL A 3 4.69 -20.73 -14.27
N PHE A 4 4.18 -19.79 -13.52
CA PHE A 4 2.82 -19.86 -12.99
C PHE A 4 1.81 -19.43 -14.07
N PRO A 5 0.66 -20.13 -14.21
CA PRO A 5 -0.42 -19.62 -15.05
C PRO A 5 -0.91 -18.28 -14.49
N LEU A 6 -1.16 -17.31 -15.36
CA LEU A 6 -1.61 -15.99 -14.94
C LEU A 6 -3.10 -15.78 -15.24
N ASN A 7 -3.75 -14.97 -14.43
CA ASN A 7 -5.09 -14.48 -14.69
C ASN A 7 -5.17 -13.81 -16.07
N ALA A 8 -6.21 -14.12 -16.83
CA ALA A 8 -6.41 -13.61 -18.18
C ALA A 8 -6.34 -12.08 -18.31
N LEU A 9 -6.74 -11.33 -17.28
CA LEU A 9 -6.61 -9.87 -17.28
C LEU A 9 -5.13 -9.44 -17.26
N ILE A 10 -4.28 -10.16 -16.51
CA ILE A 10 -2.84 -9.89 -16.46
C ILE A 10 -2.19 -10.33 -17.79
N GLU A 11 -2.57 -11.49 -18.32
CA GLU A 11 -2.03 -11.97 -19.61
C GLU A 11 -2.27 -10.97 -20.74
N ASN A 12 -3.49 -10.41 -20.81
CA ASN A 12 -3.89 -9.47 -21.87
C ASN A 12 -3.43 -8.03 -21.61
N ALA A 13 -3.08 -7.66 -20.37
CA ALA A 13 -2.62 -6.32 -20.03
C ALA A 13 -1.19 -6.08 -20.52
N ARG A 14 -0.89 -4.84 -20.88
CA ARG A 14 0.46 -4.35 -21.14
C ARG A 14 1.12 -3.80 -19.89
N ASN A 15 0.30 -3.20 -19.01
CA ASN A 15 0.75 -2.58 -17.77
C ASN A 15 0.05 -3.24 -16.59
N VAL A 16 0.83 -3.57 -15.56
CA VAL A 16 0.31 -4.13 -14.31
C VAL A 16 0.64 -3.17 -13.17
N VAL A 17 -0.38 -2.74 -12.47
CA VAL A 17 -0.28 -1.78 -11.36
C VAL A 17 -0.62 -2.50 -10.06
N PHE A 18 0.20 -2.36 -9.05
CA PHE A 18 0.03 -3.02 -7.76
C PHE A 18 -0.19 -2.01 -6.64
N ASP A 19 -1.12 -2.32 -5.73
CA ASP A 19 -1.06 -1.74 -4.38
C ASP A 19 0.11 -2.36 -3.61
N VAL A 20 0.48 -1.75 -2.48
CA VAL A 20 1.57 -2.22 -1.62
C VAL A 20 1.03 -3.06 -0.47
N GLY A 21 0.21 -2.47 0.40
CA GLY A 21 -0.31 -3.16 1.58
C GLY A 21 -1.20 -4.33 1.21
N GLN A 22 -0.99 -5.50 1.83
CA GLN A 22 -1.74 -6.74 1.60
C GLN A 22 -1.70 -7.29 0.15
N VAL A 23 -0.95 -6.63 -0.75
CA VAL A 23 -0.74 -7.11 -2.12
C VAL A 23 0.73 -7.48 -2.37
N LEU A 24 1.65 -6.55 -2.14
CA LEU A 24 3.10 -6.78 -2.24
C LEU A 24 3.74 -7.05 -0.89
N LEU A 25 3.29 -6.36 0.15
CA LEU A 25 3.82 -6.44 1.51
C LEU A 25 2.71 -6.82 2.50
N ARG A 26 3.04 -7.76 3.38
CA ARG A 26 2.16 -8.17 4.48
C ARG A 26 2.12 -7.07 5.55
N PHE A 27 0.91 -6.63 5.90
CA PHE A 27 0.66 -5.61 6.91
C PHE A 27 -0.35 -6.13 7.94
N GLU A 28 0.14 -6.55 9.12
CA GLU A 28 -0.66 -7.22 10.16
C GLU A 28 -0.50 -6.49 11.51
N PRO A 29 -1.19 -5.35 11.72
CA PRO A 29 -1.07 -4.56 12.96
C PRO A 29 -1.35 -5.35 14.22
N ASP A 30 -2.33 -6.24 14.19
CA ASP A 30 -2.71 -7.06 15.34
C ASP A 30 -1.59 -8.04 15.78
N GLU A 31 -0.69 -8.40 14.85
CA GLU A 31 0.48 -9.22 15.16
C GLU A 31 1.67 -8.39 15.64
N PHE A 32 1.93 -7.23 15.02
CA PHE A 32 3.17 -6.50 15.30
C PHE A 32 3.04 -5.47 16.43
N ILE A 33 1.87 -4.90 16.70
CA ILE A 33 1.69 -3.96 17.83
C ILE A 33 2.13 -4.60 19.16
N PRO A 34 1.69 -5.85 19.49
CA PRO A 34 2.13 -6.50 20.73
C PRO A 34 3.63 -6.84 20.78
N ARG A 35 4.31 -6.90 19.63
CA ARG A 35 5.76 -7.12 19.56
C ARG A 35 6.55 -5.84 19.79
N LEU A 36 5.99 -4.71 19.37
CA LEU A 36 6.64 -3.39 19.45
C LEU A 36 6.37 -2.68 20.78
N LEU A 37 5.29 -3.02 21.47
CA LEU A 37 4.85 -2.30 22.68
C LEU A 37 4.76 -3.20 23.92
N PRO A 38 4.98 -2.62 25.13
CA PRO A 38 4.63 -3.29 26.37
C PRO A 38 3.14 -3.65 26.42
N PRO A 39 2.74 -4.75 27.11
CA PRO A 39 1.36 -5.24 27.12
C PRO A 39 0.30 -4.21 27.53
N GLY A 40 0.63 -3.28 28.43
CA GLY A 40 -0.28 -2.20 28.86
C GLY A 40 -0.60 -1.23 27.73
N ALA A 41 0.43 -0.75 27.02
CA ALA A 41 0.28 0.15 25.89
C ALA A 41 -0.37 -0.56 24.67
N ALA A 42 0.01 -1.81 24.38
CA ALA A 42 -0.54 -2.58 23.27
C ALA A 42 -2.06 -2.84 23.39
N ARG A 43 -2.61 -2.89 24.59
CA ARG A 43 -4.07 -3.04 24.80
C ARG A 43 -4.86 -1.78 24.45
N VAL A 44 -4.23 -0.63 24.51
CA VAL A 44 -4.85 0.69 24.28
C VAL A 44 -4.57 1.16 22.86
N LEU A 45 -3.32 1.05 22.41
CA LEU A 45 -2.87 1.46 21.07
C LEU A 45 -3.11 0.34 20.07
N THR A 46 -4.37 0.10 19.76
CA THR A 46 -4.80 -0.96 18.83
C THR A 46 -4.65 -0.50 17.37
N LYS A 47 -4.90 -1.41 16.44
CA LYS A 47 -4.97 -1.14 15.00
C LYS A 47 -5.97 0.00 14.69
N GLU A 48 -7.13 -0.01 15.35
CA GLU A 48 -8.17 0.99 15.15
C GLU A 48 -7.69 2.39 15.52
N VAL A 49 -6.91 2.50 16.59
CA VAL A 49 -6.33 3.77 17.07
C VAL A 49 -5.19 4.25 16.15
N LEU A 50 -4.32 3.34 15.71
CA LEU A 50 -3.09 3.73 15.06
C LEU A 50 -3.18 3.79 13.53
N PHE A 51 -3.97 2.91 12.89
CA PHE A 51 -3.90 2.67 11.45
C PHE A 51 -5.24 2.74 10.69
N THR A 52 -6.39 2.76 11.41
CA THR A 52 -7.70 2.88 10.78
C THR A 52 -8.47 4.11 11.23
N CYS A 53 -7.86 4.96 12.04
CA CYS A 53 -8.43 6.23 12.45
C CYS A 53 -8.50 7.24 11.28
N PRO A 54 -9.43 8.21 11.31
CA PRO A 54 -9.55 9.23 10.26
C PRO A 54 -8.28 10.07 10.10
N THR A 55 -7.48 10.21 11.17
CA THR A 55 -6.23 10.98 11.13
C THR A 55 -5.12 10.23 10.38
N TRP A 56 -5.14 8.89 10.35
CA TRP A 56 -4.18 8.09 9.58
C TRP A 56 -4.28 8.37 8.08
N SER A 57 -5.49 8.50 7.52
CA SER A 57 -5.67 8.83 6.11
C SER A 57 -5.00 10.17 5.72
N ARG A 58 -4.88 11.10 6.67
CA ARG A 58 -4.18 12.37 6.46
C ARG A 58 -2.65 12.21 6.42
N ILE A 59 -2.09 11.15 7.06
CA ILE A 59 -0.69 10.76 6.84
C ILE A 59 -0.53 10.24 5.42
N ASP A 60 -1.45 9.36 4.99
CA ASP A 60 -1.44 8.81 3.63
C ASP A 60 -1.62 9.89 2.56
N GLU A 61 -2.38 10.94 2.85
CA GLU A 61 -2.43 12.16 2.01
C GLU A 61 -1.18 13.03 2.12
N GLY A 62 -0.32 12.79 3.12
CA GLY A 62 0.85 13.62 3.41
C GLY A 62 0.50 15.03 3.92
N THR A 63 -0.68 15.21 4.54
CA THR A 63 -1.17 16.49 5.07
C THR A 63 -0.82 16.71 6.54
N ILE A 64 -0.46 15.65 7.27
CA ILE A 64 0.06 15.71 8.65
C ILE A 64 1.24 14.76 8.83
N SER A 65 2.03 14.98 9.89
CA SER A 65 3.12 14.09 10.29
C SER A 65 2.62 12.92 11.16
N GLU A 66 3.42 11.84 11.20
CA GLU A 66 3.21 10.70 12.13
C GLU A 66 3.12 11.18 13.59
N GLU A 67 3.97 12.14 14.00
CA GLU A 67 3.93 12.70 15.36
C GLU A 67 2.64 13.46 15.64
N ALA A 68 2.18 14.29 14.71
CA ALA A 68 0.92 15.02 14.89
C ALA A 68 -0.28 14.06 14.97
N CYS A 69 -0.26 12.96 14.21
CA CYS A 69 -1.26 11.90 14.31
C CYS A 69 -1.20 11.22 15.67
N ALA A 70 -0.03 10.74 16.11
CA ALA A 70 0.14 10.05 17.39
C ALA A 70 -0.33 10.88 18.57
N ARG A 71 0.05 12.17 18.60
CA ARG A 71 -0.40 13.12 19.68
C ARG A 71 -1.91 13.30 19.68
N ARG A 72 -2.51 13.46 18.52
CA ARG A 72 -3.95 13.68 18.38
C ARG A 72 -4.73 12.45 18.79
N GLU A 73 -4.42 11.29 18.24
CA GLU A 73 -5.17 10.06 18.53
C GLU A 73 -5.08 9.67 20.00
N CYS A 74 -3.89 9.78 20.62
CA CYS A 74 -3.74 9.52 22.06
C CYS A 74 -4.53 10.50 22.93
N ALA A 75 -4.61 11.78 22.53
CA ALA A 75 -5.41 12.77 23.25
C ALA A 75 -6.92 12.48 23.10
N ASP A 76 -7.38 12.14 21.90
CA ASP A 76 -8.79 11.88 21.59
C ASP A 76 -9.33 10.64 22.33
N ILE A 77 -8.48 9.63 22.62
CA ILE A 77 -8.85 8.46 23.42
C ILE A 77 -8.53 8.61 24.93
N GLY A 78 -8.05 9.77 25.37
CA GLY A 78 -7.83 10.08 26.78
C GLY A 78 -6.54 9.52 27.40
N VAL A 79 -5.54 9.19 26.60
CA VAL A 79 -4.21 8.69 27.03
C VAL A 79 -3.07 9.48 26.37
N PRO A 80 -3.06 10.83 26.55
CA PRO A 80 -2.09 11.66 25.85
C PRO A 80 -0.63 11.28 26.12
N GLU A 81 -0.34 10.68 27.29
CA GLU A 81 1.02 10.24 27.67
C GLU A 81 1.56 9.09 26.81
N LEU A 82 0.69 8.36 26.08
CA LEU A 82 1.10 7.24 25.23
C LEU A 82 1.53 7.66 23.81
N TRP A 83 1.48 8.96 23.45
CA TRP A 83 1.87 9.38 22.11
C TRP A 83 3.29 8.97 21.69
N PRO A 84 4.32 8.89 22.57
CA PRO A 84 5.63 8.43 22.14
C PRO A 84 5.64 6.97 21.71
N GLN A 85 4.84 6.12 22.39
CA GLN A 85 4.68 4.71 22.02
C GLN A 85 3.89 4.55 20.71
N ALA A 86 2.84 5.36 20.51
CA ALA A 86 2.10 5.41 19.25
C ALA A 86 3.00 5.81 18.10
N LEU A 87 3.79 6.88 18.26
CA LEU A 87 4.77 7.33 17.28
C LEU A 87 5.83 6.26 16.99
N TYR A 88 6.33 5.58 18.03
CA TYR A 88 7.29 4.50 17.87
C TYR A 88 6.75 3.39 16.96
N VAL A 89 5.49 2.95 17.16
CA VAL A 89 4.85 1.96 16.29
C VAL A 89 4.75 2.48 14.85
N MET A 90 4.27 3.72 14.66
CA MET A 90 4.12 4.34 13.34
C MET A 90 5.47 4.46 12.59
N GLN A 91 6.57 4.59 13.32
CA GLN A 91 7.91 4.71 12.74
C GLN A 91 8.61 3.36 12.48
N HIS A 92 8.21 2.27 13.18
CA HIS A 92 8.95 1.00 13.16
C HIS A 92 8.12 -0.19 12.64
N PHE A 93 6.84 -0.01 12.30
CA PHE A 93 6.04 -1.14 11.79
C PHE A 93 6.60 -1.74 10.49
N HIS A 94 7.32 -0.95 9.68
CA HIS A 94 7.96 -1.42 8.45
C HIS A 94 8.97 -2.55 8.72
N GLU A 95 9.60 -2.56 9.89
CA GLU A 95 10.54 -3.60 10.31
C GLU A 95 9.84 -4.96 10.53
N GLN A 96 8.53 -4.94 10.77
CA GLN A 96 7.71 -6.12 11.01
C GLN A 96 7.01 -6.64 9.73
N MET A 97 7.10 -5.90 8.63
CA MET A 97 6.53 -6.30 7.36
C MET A 97 7.42 -7.33 6.65
N SER A 98 6.82 -8.11 5.77
CA SER A 98 7.49 -9.05 4.88
C SER A 98 6.90 -8.99 3.48
N ALA A 99 7.68 -9.36 2.45
CA ALA A 99 7.14 -9.51 1.11
C ALA A 99 6.13 -10.65 1.06
N LEU A 100 5.06 -10.44 0.29
CA LEU A 100 4.07 -11.48 -0.04
C LEU A 100 4.51 -12.25 -1.29
N PRO A 101 3.99 -13.48 -1.51
CA PRO A 101 4.30 -14.28 -2.71
C PRO A 101 4.06 -13.54 -4.03
N THR A 102 3.21 -12.53 -4.04
CA THR A 102 2.99 -11.65 -5.21
C THR A 102 4.29 -11.02 -5.72
N ALA A 103 5.22 -10.66 -4.83
CA ALA A 103 6.50 -10.10 -5.22
C ALA A 103 7.37 -11.09 -6.03
N GLU A 104 7.16 -12.41 -5.84
CA GLU A 104 7.87 -13.45 -6.58
C GLU A 104 7.40 -13.55 -8.05
N LEU A 105 6.25 -12.97 -8.40
CA LEU A 105 5.76 -12.91 -9.78
C LEU A 105 6.41 -11.79 -10.61
N LEU A 106 6.99 -10.78 -9.99
CA LEU A 106 7.50 -9.61 -10.71
C LEU A 106 8.53 -9.97 -11.80
N PRO A 107 9.52 -10.86 -11.55
CA PRO A 107 10.46 -11.28 -12.59
C PRO A 107 9.79 -12.02 -13.75
N GLN A 108 8.76 -12.82 -13.49
CA GLN A 108 7.99 -13.50 -14.55
C GLN A 108 7.25 -12.47 -15.42
N LEU A 109 6.62 -11.48 -14.81
CA LEU A 109 5.91 -10.41 -15.55
C LEU A 109 6.86 -9.60 -16.43
N HIS A 110 8.07 -9.29 -15.97
CA HIS A 110 9.12 -8.68 -16.79
C HIS A 110 9.52 -9.56 -17.98
N THR A 111 9.69 -10.87 -17.75
CA THR A 111 10.02 -11.82 -18.83
C THR A 111 8.93 -11.85 -19.91
N LEU A 112 7.68 -11.63 -19.52
CA LEU A 112 6.53 -11.50 -20.43
C LEU A 112 6.38 -10.10 -21.04
N GLY A 113 7.34 -9.20 -20.82
CA GLY A 113 7.35 -7.86 -21.39
C GLY A 113 6.32 -6.89 -20.79
N LYS A 114 5.81 -7.19 -19.59
CA LYS A 114 4.90 -6.29 -18.88
C LYS A 114 5.65 -5.12 -18.27
N ARG A 115 5.03 -3.93 -18.25
CA ARG A 115 5.50 -2.78 -17.47
C ARG A 115 4.82 -2.78 -16.11
N LEU A 116 5.58 -2.56 -15.06
CA LEU A 116 5.13 -2.70 -13.67
C LEU A 116 5.09 -1.35 -12.97
N TYR A 117 4.00 -1.08 -12.26
CA TYR A 117 3.80 0.17 -11.54
C TYR A 117 3.26 -0.06 -10.14
N VAL A 118 3.51 0.89 -9.24
CA VAL A 118 2.91 0.94 -7.91
C VAL A 118 1.90 2.09 -7.86
N LEU A 119 0.75 1.86 -7.22
CA LEU A 119 -0.22 2.88 -6.85
C LEU A 119 -0.72 2.61 -5.42
N SER A 120 -0.22 3.36 -4.44
CA SER A 120 -0.49 3.06 -3.03
C SER A 120 -0.88 4.29 -2.21
N ASN A 121 -1.83 4.08 -1.28
CA ASN A 121 -2.07 5.01 -0.19
C ASN A 121 -1.01 4.78 0.88
N TYR A 122 -0.06 5.72 0.97
CA TYR A 122 1.06 5.60 1.89
C TYR A 122 1.64 6.98 2.22
N GLY A 123 1.88 7.24 3.49
CA GLY A 123 2.54 8.46 3.93
C GLY A 123 3.97 8.57 3.37
N PRO A 124 4.44 9.78 2.99
CA PRO A 124 5.68 9.93 2.22
C PRO A 124 6.92 9.47 3.00
N VAL A 125 6.95 9.68 4.31
CA VAL A 125 8.08 9.29 5.18
C VAL A 125 8.06 7.79 5.43
N GLY A 126 6.88 7.23 5.73
CA GLY A 126 6.69 5.81 5.92
C GLY A 126 7.05 5.01 4.66
N PHE A 127 6.61 5.49 3.47
CA PHE A 127 6.95 4.84 2.22
C PHE A 127 8.47 4.85 1.94
N ALA A 128 9.18 5.93 2.24
CA ALA A 128 10.63 5.97 2.06
C ALA A 128 11.35 4.89 2.88
N ARG A 129 10.90 4.61 4.11
CA ARG A 129 11.43 3.51 4.93
C ARG A 129 11.11 2.13 4.34
N ALA A 130 9.89 1.95 3.82
CA ALA A 130 9.50 0.71 3.15
C ALA A 130 10.28 0.49 1.85
N GLU A 131 10.46 1.55 1.06
CA GLU A 131 11.22 1.54 -0.20
C GLU A 131 12.69 1.14 0.03
N GLU A 132 13.33 1.66 1.09
CA GLU A 132 14.68 1.29 1.48
C GLU A 132 14.77 -0.18 1.94
N ARG A 133 13.84 -0.60 2.81
CA ARG A 133 13.82 -1.96 3.37
C ARG A 133 13.55 -3.05 2.32
N PHE A 134 12.69 -2.77 1.35
CA PHE A 134 12.28 -3.69 0.29
C PHE A 134 12.78 -3.22 -1.08
N ALA A 135 14.02 -2.71 -1.12
CA ALA A 135 14.61 -2.16 -2.34
C ALA A 135 14.68 -3.20 -3.49
N ASP A 136 14.86 -4.48 -3.17
CA ASP A 136 14.83 -5.59 -4.10
C ASP A 136 13.45 -5.79 -4.77
N VAL A 137 12.36 -5.46 -4.07
CA VAL A 137 11.00 -5.46 -4.62
C VAL A 137 10.75 -4.19 -5.41
N PHE A 138 10.99 -3.02 -4.81
CA PHE A 138 10.60 -1.74 -5.41
C PHE A 138 11.47 -1.34 -6.61
N SER A 139 12.72 -1.81 -6.69
CA SER A 139 13.59 -1.59 -7.86
C SER A 139 13.08 -2.25 -9.15
N GLN A 140 12.10 -3.15 -9.06
CA GLN A 140 11.51 -3.84 -10.20
C GLN A 140 10.38 -3.04 -10.88
N PHE A 141 10.01 -1.87 -10.37
CA PHE A 141 8.91 -1.09 -10.92
C PHE A 141 9.40 0.04 -11.85
N ASP A 142 8.72 0.20 -12.99
CA ASP A 142 8.98 1.27 -13.97
C ASP A 142 8.52 2.65 -13.47
N GLY A 143 7.65 2.67 -12.45
CA GLY A 143 7.21 3.91 -11.83
C GLY A 143 6.26 3.69 -10.66
N MET A 144 6.13 4.72 -9.81
CA MET A 144 5.33 4.64 -8.59
C MET A 144 4.55 5.93 -8.36
N ILE A 145 3.29 5.80 -7.95
CA ILE A 145 2.44 6.87 -7.45
C ILE A 145 2.13 6.57 -5.97
N ILE A 146 2.61 7.44 -5.10
CA ILE A 146 2.41 7.35 -3.65
C ILE A 146 1.58 8.53 -3.19
N SER A 147 0.42 8.26 -2.64
CA SER A 147 -0.59 9.27 -2.27
C SER A 147 -0.02 10.45 -1.50
N GLY A 148 0.83 10.19 -0.50
CA GLY A 148 1.42 11.24 0.34
C GLY A 148 2.41 12.16 -0.39
N ARG A 149 2.99 11.72 -1.50
CA ARG A 149 3.83 12.56 -2.38
C ARG A 149 2.96 13.42 -3.30
N GLU A 150 1.78 12.92 -3.69
CA GLU A 150 0.88 13.52 -4.69
C GLU A 150 -0.27 14.34 -4.09
N LYS A 151 -0.55 14.20 -2.81
CA LYS A 151 -1.73 14.80 -2.13
C LYS A 151 -3.06 14.34 -2.72
N LEU A 152 -3.07 13.15 -3.28
CA LEU A 152 -4.22 12.45 -3.83
C LEU A 152 -4.29 11.07 -3.22
N ILE A 153 -5.49 10.59 -2.88
CA ILE A 153 -5.67 9.32 -2.18
C ILE A 153 -6.68 8.42 -2.94
N LYS A 154 -6.43 7.11 -3.01
CA LYS A 154 -7.44 6.15 -3.45
C LYS A 154 -8.61 6.15 -2.43
N PRO A 155 -9.87 6.07 -2.86
CA PRO A 155 -10.36 5.76 -4.21
C PRO A 155 -10.67 6.98 -5.10
N ASP A 156 -10.12 8.18 -4.85
CA ASP A 156 -10.37 9.33 -5.73
C ASP A 156 -9.90 9.01 -7.17
N PRO A 157 -10.77 9.15 -8.21
CA PRO A 157 -10.39 8.94 -9.60
C PRO A 157 -9.20 9.78 -10.08
N ALA A 158 -8.90 10.90 -9.41
CA ALA A 158 -7.80 11.77 -9.76
C ALA A 158 -6.43 11.08 -9.68
N ILE A 159 -6.20 10.21 -8.67
CA ILE A 159 -4.90 9.52 -8.50
C ILE A 159 -4.64 8.50 -9.61
N TYR A 160 -5.70 7.82 -10.10
CA TYR A 160 -5.59 6.87 -11.22
C TYR A 160 -5.33 7.61 -12.54
N ARG A 161 -6.02 8.74 -12.78
CA ARG A 161 -5.74 9.59 -13.95
C ARG A 161 -4.31 10.14 -13.91
N LEU A 162 -3.81 10.49 -12.73
CA LEU A 162 -2.42 10.91 -12.57
C LEU A 162 -1.45 9.81 -12.97
N LEU A 163 -1.65 8.56 -12.51
CA LEU A 163 -0.84 7.42 -12.92
C LEU A 163 -0.84 7.25 -14.44
N LEU A 164 -2.03 7.20 -15.05
CA LEU A 164 -2.18 7.01 -16.49
C LEU A 164 -1.47 8.12 -17.29
N SER A 165 -1.66 9.37 -16.90
CA SER A 165 -1.06 10.52 -17.61
C SER A 165 0.44 10.61 -17.41
N ARG A 166 0.94 10.40 -16.18
CA ARG A 166 2.39 10.51 -15.85
C ARG A 166 3.23 9.53 -16.63
N TYR A 167 2.74 8.30 -16.79
CA TYR A 167 3.49 7.23 -17.45
C TYR A 167 3.00 6.93 -18.88
N GLY A 168 2.06 7.72 -19.40
CA GLY A 168 1.52 7.55 -20.76
C GLY A 168 0.84 6.19 -20.96
N LEU A 169 0.05 5.75 -19.97
CA LEU A 169 -0.59 4.43 -20.00
C LEU A 169 -1.97 4.49 -20.69
N ASN A 170 -2.24 3.49 -21.54
CA ASN A 170 -3.58 3.25 -22.02
C ASN A 170 -4.40 2.53 -20.94
N ALA A 171 -5.48 3.13 -20.47
CA ALA A 171 -6.31 2.56 -19.41
C ALA A 171 -6.82 1.15 -19.74
N ALA A 172 -7.27 0.91 -20.98
CA ALA A 172 -7.80 -0.39 -21.42
C ALA A 172 -6.73 -1.51 -21.46
N GLU A 173 -5.44 -1.15 -21.50
CA GLU A 173 -4.29 -2.07 -21.47
C GLU A 173 -3.63 -2.14 -20.09
N THR A 174 -4.27 -1.56 -19.06
CA THR A 174 -3.72 -1.44 -17.70
C THR A 174 -4.63 -2.16 -16.71
N VAL A 175 -4.08 -3.13 -15.98
CA VAL A 175 -4.76 -3.82 -14.88
C VAL A 175 -4.24 -3.34 -13.54
N PHE A 176 -5.14 -3.01 -12.62
CA PHE A 176 -4.84 -2.65 -11.24
C PHE A 176 -5.20 -3.79 -10.29
N ILE A 177 -4.30 -4.10 -9.37
CA ILE A 177 -4.41 -5.17 -8.36
C ILE A 177 -4.40 -4.52 -6.99
N ASP A 178 -5.49 -4.67 -6.24
CA ASP A 178 -5.68 -4.04 -4.92
C ASP A 178 -6.62 -4.94 -4.10
N ASP A 179 -6.41 -5.04 -2.79
CA ASP A 179 -7.23 -5.86 -1.89
C ASP A 179 -8.61 -5.23 -1.59
N ARG A 180 -8.79 -3.94 -1.88
CA ARG A 180 -10.02 -3.18 -1.61
C ARG A 180 -10.86 -3.02 -2.88
N ALA A 181 -12.04 -3.63 -2.87
CA ALA A 181 -12.96 -3.58 -4.00
C ALA A 181 -13.39 -2.15 -4.40
N GLU A 182 -13.39 -1.20 -3.46
CA GLU A 182 -13.69 0.21 -3.76
C GLU A 182 -12.61 0.87 -4.62
N ASN A 183 -11.33 0.54 -4.38
CA ASN A 183 -10.21 1.01 -5.19
C ASN A 183 -10.28 0.44 -6.61
N ILE A 184 -10.65 -0.83 -6.74
CA ILE A 184 -10.85 -1.48 -8.04
C ILE A 184 -11.99 -0.81 -8.81
N ARG A 185 -13.16 -0.53 -8.15
CA ARG A 185 -14.25 0.19 -8.81
C ARG A 185 -13.84 1.59 -9.28
N ALA A 186 -13.02 2.29 -8.49
CA ALA A 186 -12.52 3.60 -8.88
C ALA A 186 -11.56 3.52 -10.09
N ALA A 187 -10.66 2.54 -10.14
CA ALA A 187 -9.81 2.28 -11.30
C ALA A 187 -10.64 1.98 -12.56
N GLN A 188 -11.67 1.14 -12.43
CA GLN A 188 -12.58 0.82 -13.52
C GLN A 188 -13.36 2.04 -14.02
N SER A 189 -13.69 2.99 -13.14
CA SER A 189 -14.39 4.23 -13.54
C SER A 189 -13.57 5.13 -14.47
N VAL A 190 -12.24 4.94 -14.52
CA VAL A 190 -11.34 5.65 -15.44
C VAL A 190 -10.90 4.77 -16.62
N GLY A 191 -11.51 3.59 -16.80
CA GLY A 191 -11.30 2.69 -17.94
C GLY A 191 -10.22 1.63 -17.74
N MET A 192 -9.61 1.52 -16.55
CA MET A 192 -8.65 0.45 -16.23
C MET A 192 -9.37 -0.89 -16.02
N GLN A 193 -8.64 -1.98 -16.20
CA GLN A 193 -9.05 -3.30 -15.70
C GLN A 193 -8.72 -3.41 -14.20
N GLY A 194 -9.35 -4.35 -13.48
CA GLY A 194 -9.07 -4.49 -12.05
C GLY A 194 -9.27 -5.89 -11.51
N ILE A 195 -8.40 -6.28 -10.58
CA ILE A 195 -8.47 -7.55 -9.85
C ILE A 195 -8.53 -7.23 -8.35
N VAL A 196 -9.60 -7.69 -7.68
CA VAL A 196 -9.63 -7.66 -6.21
C VAL A 196 -8.73 -8.78 -5.71
N TYR A 197 -7.64 -8.40 -5.06
CA TYR A 197 -6.66 -9.34 -4.55
C TYR A 197 -7.19 -10.11 -3.34
N GLN A 198 -7.16 -11.43 -3.42
CA GLN A 198 -7.56 -12.36 -2.35
C GLN A 198 -6.48 -13.45 -2.12
N GLY A 199 -5.23 -13.05 -2.21
CA GLY A 199 -4.09 -13.95 -2.22
C GLY A 199 -3.60 -14.27 -3.63
N ILE A 200 -2.45 -14.94 -3.71
CA ILE A 200 -1.74 -15.21 -4.98
C ILE A 200 -2.61 -15.94 -6.01
N SER A 201 -3.52 -16.80 -5.57
CA SER A 201 -4.45 -17.54 -6.44
C SER A 201 -5.39 -16.66 -7.25
N SER A 202 -5.65 -15.42 -6.82
CA SER A 202 -6.46 -14.47 -7.60
C SER A 202 -5.72 -13.91 -8.82
N LEU A 203 -4.40 -14.09 -8.88
CA LEU A 203 -3.53 -13.64 -9.95
C LEU A 203 -3.17 -14.76 -10.95
N MET A 204 -3.66 -15.98 -10.68
CA MET A 204 -3.42 -17.19 -11.48
C MET A 204 -4.61 -17.60 -12.32
#